data_a31ab6dfb033e24b19af1c6c3956d722
#
_entry.id   a31ab6dfb033e24b19af1c6c3956d722
#
_cell.length_a   1.000
_cell.length_b   1.000
_cell.length_c   1.000
_cell.angle_alpha   90.00
_cell.angle_beta   90.00
_cell.angle_gamma   90.00
#
_symmetry.space_group_name_H-M   'P 1'
#
loop_
_entity.id
_entity.type
_entity.pdbx_description
1 polymer ?
#
loop_
_entity_poly.entity_id
_entity_poly.type
_entity_poly.pdbx_seq_one_letter_code
_entity_poly.pdbx_strand_id
1 'polypeptide(L)'
;MPLEQKYLDLIRVAVPGVDEEKVLNRLSGLFDLVVETNQRINITSLVSPIDVTLKHLIDSLTLLSVPEVKVLMDRGVNSCDIGCGGGFPGLPIACAYPEISLTMIDSTAKKIAALKENAEKLGLHSVCGISGRGEELASAKSGVYREKFQLCFSRAVARLPVLCELCLPFVEVGGLFAAMKGLQAEEEVKESLRAIPMLGGKLVDVRELKIDLDYDSSSDFSAEELEKIRDFSSASRYIVLIEKRKKSLDVYPRTWAQMTKKAL
;
A
#
# COMPACT_ATOMS: atom_id res chain seq x y z
N MET A 1 -7.26 -9.60 -21.14
CA MET A 1 -7.90 -10.91 -20.87
C MET A 1 -8.06 -11.05 -19.37
N PRO A 2 -9.20 -11.53 -18.87
CA PRO A 2 -9.40 -11.67 -17.42
C PRO A 2 -8.35 -12.62 -16.82
N LEU A 3 -8.06 -12.40 -15.56
CA LEU A 3 -7.12 -13.22 -14.82
C LEU A 3 -7.64 -14.67 -14.77
N GLU A 4 -6.78 -15.64 -15.11
CA GLU A 4 -7.16 -17.05 -15.11
C GLU A 4 -7.56 -17.53 -13.72
N GLN A 5 -8.43 -18.54 -13.66
CA GLN A 5 -8.98 -19.06 -12.41
C GLN A 5 -7.88 -19.48 -11.41
N LYS A 6 -6.80 -20.11 -11.88
CA LYS A 6 -5.66 -20.52 -11.04
C LYS A 6 -5.06 -19.36 -10.22
N TYR A 7 -5.01 -18.15 -10.78
CA TYR A 7 -4.49 -16.98 -10.05
C TYR A 7 -5.50 -16.42 -9.05
N LEU A 8 -6.80 -16.51 -9.36
CA LEU A 8 -7.86 -16.15 -8.41
C LEU A 8 -7.87 -17.09 -7.21
N ASP A 9 -7.67 -18.39 -7.44
CA ASP A 9 -7.55 -19.38 -6.40
C ASP A 9 -6.30 -19.17 -5.54
N LEU A 10 -5.19 -18.75 -6.16
CA LEU A 10 -3.98 -18.36 -5.44
C LEU A 10 -4.25 -17.17 -4.48
N ILE A 11 -5.02 -16.17 -4.91
CA ILE A 11 -5.42 -15.04 -4.06
C ILE A 11 -6.29 -15.51 -2.88
N ARG A 12 -7.25 -16.41 -3.11
CA ARG A 12 -8.10 -16.98 -2.05
C ARG A 12 -7.29 -17.66 -0.95
N VAL A 13 -6.30 -18.47 -1.36
CA VAL A 13 -5.42 -19.18 -0.42
C VAL A 13 -4.52 -18.20 0.33
N ALA A 14 -3.96 -17.23 -0.38
CA ALA A 14 -2.98 -16.28 0.18
C ALA A 14 -3.59 -15.30 1.18
N VAL A 15 -4.86 -14.91 0.99
CA VAL A 15 -5.49 -13.82 1.76
C VAL A 15 -6.86 -14.30 2.27
N PRO A 16 -6.92 -14.97 3.42
CA PRO A 16 -8.18 -15.41 4.03
C PRO A 16 -9.15 -14.23 4.22
N GLY A 17 -10.41 -14.43 3.80
CA GLY A 17 -11.46 -13.40 3.85
C GLY A 17 -11.54 -12.51 2.61
N VAL A 18 -10.74 -12.77 1.57
CA VAL A 18 -10.85 -12.17 0.23
C VAL A 18 -11.31 -13.24 -0.76
N ASP A 19 -12.38 -13.94 -0.40
CA ASP A 19 -12.94 -15.07 -1.14
C ASP A 19 -14.28 -14.74 -1.84
N GLU A 20 -14.87 -13.58 -1.55
CA GLU A 20 -16.09 -13.15 -2.22
C GLU A 20 -15.88 -12.98 -3.73
N GLU A 21 -16.76 -13.59 -4.52
CA GLU A 21 -16.69 -13.55 -5.98
C GLU A 21 -16.63 -12.11 -6.53
N LYS A 22 -17.36 -11.18 -5.91
CA LYS A 22 -17.34 -9.76 -6.30
C LYS A 22 -15.96 -9.13 -6.12
N VAL A 23 -15.23 -9.48 -5.05
CA VAL A 23 -13.87 -8.99 -4.79
C VAL A 23 -12.91 -9.55 -5.83
N LEU A 24 -12.98 -10.86 -6.08
CA LEU A 24 -12.12 -11.52 -7.06
C LEU A 24 -12.36 -10.99 -8.49
N ASN A 25 -13.61 -10.72 -8.84
CA ASN A 25 -13.96 -10.10 -10.13
C ASN A 25 -13.38 -8.69 -10.26
N ARG A 26 -13.39 -7.86 -9.19
CA ARG A 26 -12.72 -6.56 -9.21
C ARG A 26 -11.20 -6.68 -9.31
N LEU A 27 -10.58 -7.63 -8.61
CA LEU A 27 -9.13 -7.88 -8.70
C LEU A 27 -8.72 -8.35 -10.09
N SER A 28 -9.52 -9.21 -10.73
CA SER A 28 -9.33 -9.60 -12.13
C SER A 28 -9.46 -8.40 -13.07
N GLY A 29 -10.47 -7.56 -12.88
CA GLY A 29 -10.63 -6.32 -13.63
C GLY A 29 -9.48 -5.34 -13.41
N LEU A 30 -8.96 -5.24 -12.18
CA LEU A 30 -7.78 -4.43 -11.87
C LEU A 30 -6.55 -4.95 -12.61
N PHE A 31 -6.35 -6.26 -12.68
CA PHE A 31 -5.26 -6.86 -13.45
C PHE A 31 -5.32 -6.40 -14.91
N ASP A 32 -6.47 -6.53 -15.58
CA ASP A 32 -6.65 -6.10 -16.97
C ASP A 32 -6.31 -4.62 -17.15
N LEU A 33 -6.80 -3.78 -16.26
CA LEU A 33 -6.54 -2.33 -16.28
C LEU A 33 -5.07 -1.99 -16.03
N VAL A 34 -4.37 -2.74 -15.18
CA VAL A 34 -2.92 -2.57 -14.96
C VAL A 34 -2.16 -2.87 -16.25
N VAL A 35 -2.48 -3.98 -16.94
CA VAL A 35 -1.84 -4.36 -18.19
C VAL A 35 -2.14 -3.31 -19.28
N GLU A 36 -3.41 -2.89 -19.45
CA GLU A 36 -3.82 -1.86 -20.41
C GLU A 36 -3.12 -0.52 -20.14
N THR A 37 -3.14 -0.07 -18.87
CA THR A 37 -2.53 1.20 -18.48
C THR A 37 -1.02 1.18 -18.70
N ASN A 38 -0.37 0.05 -18.43
CA ASN A 38 1.08 -0.07 -18.57
C ASN A 38 1.56 0.02 -20.02
N GLN A 39 0.71 -0.30 -21.00
CA GLN A 39 1.00 -0.08 -22.43
C GLN A 39 1.10 1.42 -22.79
N ARG A 40 0.39 2.28 -22.07
CA ARG A 40 0.35 3.73 -22.30
C ARG A 40 1.29 4.52 -21.38
N ILE A 41 1.37 4.07 -20.14
CA ILE A 41 2.10 4.74 -19.07
C ILE A 41 2.82 3.66 -18.26
N ASN A 42 4.14 3.71 -18.17
CA ASN A 42 4.91 2.75 -17.37
C ASN A 42 4.59 2.95 -15.87
N ILE A 43 3.62 2.19 -15.37
CA ILE A 43 3.21 2.20 -13.95
C ILE A 43 3.88 1.10 -13.14
N THR A 44 4.32 0.03 -13.81
CA THR A 44 5.05 -1.10 -13.21
C THR A 44 5.91 -1.81 -14.25
N SER A 45 7.03 -2.39 -13.81
CA SER A 45 7.83 -3.31 -14.62
C SER A 45 7.32 -4.76 -14.61
N LEU A 46 6.36 -5.07 -13.73
CA LEU A 46 5.81 -6.40 -13.55
C LEU A 46 4.47 -6.50 -14.29
N VAL A 47 4.46 -7.27 -15.40
CA VAL A 47 3.28 -7.37 -16.28
C VAL A 47 2.81 -8.80 -16.51
N SER A 48 3.61 -9.82 -16.09
CA SER A 48 3.16 -11.20 -16.21
C SER A 48 2.04 -11.47 -15.21
N PRO A 49 1.06 -12.34 -15.54
CA PRO A 49 -0.06 -12.64 -14.65
C PRO A 49 0.39 -13.08 -13.25
N ILE A 50 1.39 -13.96 -13.17
CA ILE A 50 1.91 -14.44 -11.88
C ILE A 50 2.61 -13.32 -11.09
N ASP A 51 3.42 -12.46 -11.73
CA ASP A 51 4.12 -11.38 -11.02
C ASP A 51 3.15 -10.32 -10.49
N VAL A 52 2.13 -9.95 -11.29
CA VAL A 52 1.08 -9.01 -10.84
C VAL A 52 0.28 -9.62 -9.70
N THR A 53 -0.12 -10.90 -9.81
CA THR A 53 -0.87 -11.59 -8.77
C THR A 53 -0.10 -11.62 -7.46
N LEU A 54 1.16 -12.07 -7.47
CA LEU A 54 1.96 -12.21 -6.26
C LEU A 54 2.37 -10.84 -5.69
N LYS A 55 3.09 -10.04 -6.49
CA LYS A 55 3.82 -8.85 -6.01
C LYS A 55 2.97 -7.58 -5.99
N HIS A 56 1.80 -7.58 -6.65
CA HIS A 56 0.90 -6.43 -6.63
C HIS A 56 -0.40 -6.74 -5.90
N LEU A 57 -1.16 -7.78 -6.28
CA LEU A 57 -2.44 -8.06 -5.66
C LEU A 57 -2.28 -8.66 -4.26
N ILE A 58 -1.69 -9.85 -4.15
CA ILE A 58 -1.54 -10.55 -2.87
C ILE A 58 -0.71 -9.73 -1.88
N ASP A 59 0.46 -9.24 -2.31
CA ASP A 59 1.33 -8.43 -1.45
C ASP A 59 0.60 -7.21 -0.87
N SER A 60 -0.19 -6.50 -1.68
CA SER A 60 -1.01 -5.37 -1.21
C SER A 60 -2.06 -5.77 -0.19
N LEU A 61 -2.73 -6.90 -0.44
CA LEU A 61 -3.80 -7.40 0.42
C LEU A 61 -3.30 -7.97 1.75
N THR A 62 -1.98 -8.26 1.89
CA THR A 62 -1.41 -8.67 3.18
C THR A 62 -1.64 -7.65 4.29
N LEU A 63 -1.81 -6.37 3.95
CA LEU A 63 -2.14 -5.34 4.92
C LEU A 63 -3.46 -5.63 5.67
N LEU A 64 -4.39 -6.36 5.05
CA LEU A 64 -5.67 -6.74 5.63
C LEU A 64 -5.55 -7.86 6.68
N SER A 65 -4.42 -8.57 6.73
CA SER A 65 -4.16 -9.57 7.79
C SER A 65 -3.72 -8.92 9.12
N VAL A 66 -3.53 -7.61 9.13
CA VAL A 66 -3.19 -6.83 10.33
C VAL A 66 -4.49 -6.42 11.05
N PRO A 67 -4.81 -6.96 12.25
CA PRO A 67 -6.10 -6.70 12.89
C PRO A 67 -6.41 -5.22 13.12
N GLU A 68 -5.41 -4.43 13.50
CA GLU A 68 -5.55 -2.98 13.74
C GLU A 68 -5.95 -2.24 12.47
N VAL A 69 -5.38 -2.63 11.32
CA VAL A 69 -5.73 -2.08 10.01
C VAL A 69 -7.11 -2.55 9.60
N LYS A 70 -7.40 -3.86 9.75
CA LYS A 70 -8.69 -4.44 9.38
C LYS A 70 -9.85 -3.76 10.13
N VAL A 71 -9.71 -3.52 11.43
CA VAL A 71 -10.72 -2.82 12.25
C VAL A 71 -10.99 -1.41 11.72
N LEU A 72 -9.97 -0.69 11.25
CA LEU A 72 -10.15 0.63 10.65
C LEU A 72 -10.84 0.53 9.28
N MET A 73 -10.45 -0.45 8.46
CA MET A 73 -11.10 -0.70 7.17
C MET A 73 -12.59 -1.04 7.33
N ASP A 74 -12.93 -1.94 8.27
CA ASP A 74 -14.32 -2.34 8.57
C ASP A 74 -15.18 -1.15 9.06
N ARG A 75 -14.56 -0.10 9.61
CA ARG A 75 -15.23 1.14 10.02
C ARG A 75 -15.37 2.17 8.89
N GLY A 76 -14.81 1.91 7.72
CA GLY A 76 -14.84 2.84 6.59
C GLY A 76 -14.13 4.16 6.86
N VAL A 77 -13.00 4.13 7.59
CA VAL A 77 -12.26 5.35 7.94
C VAL A 77 -11.66 6.06 6.73
N ASN A 78 -11.39 7.36 6.88
CA ASN A 78 -10.67 8.12 5.87
C ASN A 78 -9.20 7.69 5.81
N SER A 79 -8.78 7.20 4.66
CA SER A 79 -7.48 6.57 4.47
C SER A 79 -6.68 7.21 3.33
N CYS A 80 -5.36 7.10 3.38
CA CYS A 80 -4.50 7.53 2.27
C CYS A 80 -3.38 6.54 1.96
N ASP A 81 -3.06 6.45 0.66
CA ASP A 81 -1.90 5.74 0.12
C ASP A 81 -0.88 6.77 -0.37
N ILE A 82 0.26 6.88 0.32
CA ILE A 82 1.28 7.88 0.03
C ILE A 82 2.38 7.28 -0.85
N GLY A 83 2.57 7.91 -2.02
CA GLY A 83 3.45 7.39 -3.05
C GLY A 83 2.87 6.18 -3.75
N CYS A 84 1.58 6.22 -4.05
CA CYS A 84 0.81 5.09 -4.56
C CYS A 84 1.31 4.52 -5.90
N GLY A 85 2.14 5.25 -6.65
CA GLY A 85 2.79 4.78 -7.86
C GLY A 85 1.82 4.22 -8.91
N GLY A 86 1.84 2.91 -9.09
CA GLY A 86 0.91 2.18 -9.97
C GLY A 86 -0.44 1.84 -9.34
N GLY A 87 -0.75 2.40 -8.15
CA GLY A 87 -1.98 2.15 -7.41
C GLY A 87 -1.86 1.04 -6.36
N PHE A 88 -0.64 0.72 -5.94
CA PHE A 88 -0.37 -0.36 -4.99
C PHE A 88 0.26 0.18 -3.70
N PRO A 89 -0.34 -0.11 -2.54
CA PRO A 89 -1.37 -1.12 -2.27
C PRO A 89 -2.82 -0.63 -2.41
N GLY A 90 -3.09 0.64 -2.67
CA GLY A 90 -4.40 1.27 -2.56
C GLY A 90 -5.51 0.62 -3.37
N LEU A 91 -5.32 0.39 -4.69
CA LEU A 91 -6.39 -0.16 -5.53
C LEU A 91 -6.77 -1.61 -5.18
N PRO A 92 -5.84 -2.56 -4.92
CA PRO A 92 -6.23 -3.88 -4.42
C PRO A 92 -7.02 -3.84 -3.11
N ILE A 93 -6.63 -2.96 -2.18
CA ILE A 93 -7.36 -2.75 -0.93
C ILE A 93 -8.77 -2.22 -1.21
N ALA A 94 -8.91 -1.22 -2.09
CA ALA A 94 -10.22 -0.69 -2.47
C ALA A 94 -11.08 -1.72 -3.22
N CYS A 95 -10.49 -2.65 -3.98
CA CYS A 95 -11.24 -3.77 -4.56
C CYS A 95 -11.86 -4.68 -3.49
N ALA A 96 -11.15 -4.92 -2.39
CA ALA A 96 -11.64 -5.71 -1.26
C ALA A 96 -12.62 -4.91 -0.38
N TYR A 97 -12.40 -3.61 -0.23
CA TYR A 97 -13.20 -2.69 0.59
C TYR A 97 -13.70 -1.50 -0.26
N PRO A 98 -14.72 -1.70 -1.14
CA PRO A 98 -15.13 -0.68 -2.11
C PRO A 98 -15.70 0.60 -1.47
N GLU A 99 -16.17 0.52 -0.23
CA GLU A 99 -16.72 1.64 0.53
C GLU A 99 -15.64 2.45 1.29
N ILE A 100 -14.37 2.04 1.21
CA ILE A 100 -13.29 2.77 1.88
C ILE A 100 -13.12 4.17 1.27
N SER A 101 -13.10 5.20 2.11
CA SER A 101 -12.70 6.54 1.67
C SER A 101 -11.18 6.57 1.50
N LEU A 102 -10.71 6.39 0.27
CA LEU A 102 -9.27 6.29 -0.04
C LEU A 102 -8.79 7.44 -0.91
N THR A 103 -7.77 8.16 -0.42
CA THR A 103 -7.03 9.17 -1.18
C THR A 103 -5.68 8.61 -1.61
N MET A 104 -5.48 8.40 -2.91
CA MET A 104 -4.20 8.01 -3.49
C MET A 104 -3.37 9.24 -3.84
N ILE A 105 -2.14 9.33 -3.33
CA ILE A 105 -1.25 10.50 -3.51
C ILE A 105 0.05 10.06 -4.20
N ASP A 106 0.37 10.71 -5.31
CA ASP A 106 1.66 10.57 -6.01
C ASP A 106 2.05 11.87 -6.70
N SER A 107 3.34 12.14 -6.83
CA SER A 107 3.83 13.34 -7.51
C SER A 107 3.64 13.33 -9.04
N THR A 108 3.37 12.16 -9.62
CA THR A 108 3.28 11.94 -11.05
C THR A 108 1.84 12.08 -11.56
N ALA A 109 1.49 13.25 -12.07
CA ALA A 109 0.13 13.56 -12.53
C ALA A 109 -0.45 12.53 -13.54
N LYS A 110 0.38 12.02 -14.46
CA LYS A 110 -0.05 11.01 -15.44
C LYS A 110 -0.47 9.70 -14.76
N LYS A 111 0.26 9.26 -13.72
CA LYS A 111 -0.12 8.07 -12.95
C LYS A 111 -1.45 8.28 -12.23
N ILE A 112 -1.59 9.39 -11.52
CA ILE A 112 -2.83 9.71 -10.80
C ILE A 112 -4.03 9.78 -11.75
N ALA A 113 -3.90 10.38 -12.93
CA ALA A 113 -4.98 10.43 -13.92
C ALA A 113 -5.41 9.01 -14.35
N ALA A 114 -4.44 8.13 -14.64
CA ALA A 114 -4.73 6.74 -14.99
C ALA A 114 -5.36 5.95 -13.82
N LEU A 115 -4.90 6.15 -12.59
CA LEU A 115 -5.48 5.47 -11.42
C LEU A 115 -6.92 5.91 -11.16
N LYS A 116 -7.26 7.17 -11.39
CA LYS A 116 -8.65 7.66 -11.30
C LYS A 116 -9.54 7.00 -12.37
N GLU A 117 -9.05 6.91 -13.61
CA GLU A 117 -9.75 6.20 -14.70
C GLU A 117 -9.97 4.72 -14.32
N ASN A 118 -8.95 4.05 -13.80
CA ASN A 118 -9.04 2.66 -13.37
C ASN A 118 -10.03 2.47 -12.21
N ALA A 119 -9.99 3.34 -11.19
CA ALA A 119 -10.93 3.30 -10.08
C ALA A 119 -12.38 3.47 -10.54
N GLU A 120 -12.64 4.40 -11.46
CA GLU A 120 -13.96 4.63 -12.04
C GLU A 120 -14.46 3.39 -12.82
N LYS A 121 -13.61 2.79 -13.68
CA LYS A 121 -13.94 1.57 -14.43
C LYS A 121 -14.26 0.38 -13.51
N LEU A 122 -13.66 0.33 -12.29
CA LEU A 122 -13.91 -0.69 -11.28
C LEU A 122 -15.11 -0.39 -10.38
N GLY A 123 -15.77 0.75 -10.56
CA GLY A 123 -16.88 1.19 -9.70
C GLY A 123 -16.43 1.56 -8.28
N LEU A 124 -15.18 1.97 -8.09
CA LEU A 124 -14.61 2.37 -6.79
C LEU A 124 -14.83 3.88 -6.56
N HIS A 125 -16.08 4.28 -6.37
CA HIS A 125 -16.47 5.70 -6.33
C HIS A 125 -15.95 6.47 -5.11
N SER A 126 -15.55 5.77 -4.05
CA SER A 126 -14.98 6.37 -2.83
C SER A 126 -13.45 6.54 -2.90
N VAL A 127 -12.84 6.20 -4.06
CA VAL A 127 -11.41 6.38 -4.30
C VAL A 127 -11.15 7.67 -5.05
N CYS A 128 -10.27 8.52 -4.52
CA CYS A 128 -9.82 9.71 -5.21
C CYS A 128 -8.30 9.73 -5.40
N GLY A 129 -7.82 10.45 -6.42
CA GLY A 129 -6.40 10.59 -6.71
C GLY A 129 -5.99 12.06 -6.67
N ILE A 130 -4.90 12.35 -5.97
CA ILE A 130 -4.32 13.68 -5.82
C ILE A 130 -2.88 13.68 -6.33
N SER A 131 -2.63 14.50 -7.35
CA SER A 131 -1.25 14.72 -7.84
C SER A 131 -0.60 15.83 -7.06
N GLY A 132 0.55 15.54 -6.45
CA GLY A 132 1.34 16.53 -5.70
C GLY A 132 2.45 15.89 -4.89
N ARG A 133 3.36 16.73 -4.42
CA ARG A 133 4.41 16.31 -3.50
C ARG A 133 3.82 16.10 -2.10
N GLY A 134 4.05 14.94 -1.52
CA GLY A 134 3.51 14.61 -0.20
C GLY A 134 3.93 15.61 0.88
N GLU A 135 5.19 16.04 0.88
CA GLU A 135 5.72 17.03 1.81
C GLU A 135 5.05 18.41 1.70
N GLU A 136 4.55 18.77 0.51
CA GLU A 136 3.81 20.01 0.30
C GLU A 136 2.35 19.87 0.75
N LEU A 137 1.73 18.73 0.43
CA LEU A 137 0.33 18.42 0.75
C LEU A 137 0.06 18.27 2.25
N ALA A 138 1.09 17.88 3.04
CA ALA A 138 1.03 17.77 4.50
C ALA A 138 1.79 18.89 5.24
N SER A 139 2.24 19.94 4.54
CA SER A 139 2.96 21.04 5.17
C SER A 139 2.06 21.82 6.15
N ALA A 140 2.66 22.41 7.19
CA ALA A 140 1.89 23.24 8.14
C ALA A 140 1.39 24.55 7.53
N LYS A 141 2.05 25.04 6.46
CA LYS A 141 1.73 26.34 5.85
C LYS A 141 0.60 26.28 4.83
N SER A 142 0.53 25.20 4.04
CA SER A 142 -0.37 25.11 2.88
C SER A 142 -0.97 23.72 2.69
N GLY A 143 -0.64 22.77 3.55
CA GLY A 143 -1.03 21.37 3.41
C GLY A 143 -2.47 21.13 3.78
N VAL A 144 -3.33 21.01 2.78
CA VAL A 144 -4.77 20.76 2.96
C VAL A 144 -5.06 19.35 3.52
N TYR A 145 -4.09 18.45 3.44
CA TYR A 145 -4.21 17.06 3.88
C TYR A 145 -3.48 16.76 5.19
N ARG A 146 -2.92 17.79 5.85
CA ARG A 146 -2.23 17.62 7.13
C ARG A 146 -3.20 17.14 8.21
N GLU A 147 -2.84 16.01 8.87
CA GLU A 147 -3.58 15.41 9.97
C GLU A 147 -5.08 15.21 9.67
N LYS A 148 -5.37 14.60 8.49
CA LYS A 148 -6.73 14.37 7.99
C LYS A 148 -7.12 12.90 7.89
N PHE A 149 -6.18 11.97 8.03
CA PHE A 149 -6.43 10.57 7.76
C PHE A 149 -6.29 9.72 9.03
N GLN A 150 -7.26 8.85 9.25
CA GLN A 150 -7.24 7.87 10.35
C GLN A 150 -6.30 6.71 10.05
N LEU A 151 -6.15 6.39 8.77
CA LEU A 151 -5.22 5.37 8.31
C LEU A 151 -4.40 5.90 7.15
N CYS A 152 -3.09 5.82 7.31
CA CYS A 152 -2.13 6.07 6.24
C CYS A 152 -1.34 4.79 5.99
N PHE A 153 -1.14 4.44 4.74
CA PHE A 153 -0.24 3.35 4.38
C PHE A 153 0.66 3.76 3.22
N SER A 154 1.75 3.04 3.05
CA SER A 154 2.70 3.29 1.98
C SER A 154 3.55 2.05 1.73
N ARG A 155 3.95 1.83 0.46
CA ARG A 155 4.79 0.72 0.03
C ARG A 155 5.86 1.19 -0.95
N ALA A 156 7.11 0.75 -0.75
CA ALA A 156 8.23 0.90 -1.69
C ALA A 156 8.58 2.36 -2.08
N VAL A 157 8.36 3.34 -1.20
CA VAL A 157 8.62 4.77 -1.47
C VAL A 157 10.02 5.17 -1.00
N ALA A 158 10.37 4.87 0.25
CA ALA A 158 11.64 5.26 0.86
C ALA A 158 11.98 4.38 2.07
N ARG A 159 13.18 4.53 2.63
CA ARG A 159 13.53 3.96 3.94
C ARG A 159 12.65 4.55 5.03
N LEU A 160 12.38 3.76 6.09
CA LEU A 160 11.41 4.11 7.12
C LEU A 160 11.65 5.47 7.80
N PRO A 161 12.87 5.93 8.11
CA PRO A 161 13.08 7.25 8.71
C PRO A 161 12.54 8.38 7.84
N VAL A 162 12.79 8.33 6.53
CA VAL A 162 12.25 9.29 5.55
C VAL A 162 10.74 9.13 5.40
N LEU A 163 10.28 7.89 5.36
CA LEU A 163 8.86 7.56 5.18
C LEU A 163 8.03 8.02 6.38
N CYS A 164 8.55 7.90 7.60
CA CYS A 164 7.90 8.44 8.80
C CYS A 164 7.69 9.96 8.70
N GLU A 165 8.71 10.70 8.26
CA GLU A 165 8.60 12.16 8.10
C GLU A 165 7.62 12.55 7.01
N LEU A 166 7.55 11.76 5.92
CA LEU A 166 6.62 11.99 4.84
C LEU A 166 5.17 11.69 5.24
N CYS A 167 4.92 10.55 5.92
CA CYS A 167 3.57 9.99 6.12
C CYS A 167 2.91 10.44 7.44
N LEU A 168 3.65 10.53 8.57
CA LEU A 168 3.05 10.88 9.86
C LEU A 168 2.35 12.25 9.89
N PRO A 169 2.79 13.28 9.15
CA PRO A 169 2.04 14.53 9.05
C PRO A 169 0.66 14.44 8.38
N PHE A 170 0.35 13.38 7.63
CA PHE A 170 -0.99 13.12 7.09
C PHE A 170 -1.93 12.51 8.12
N VAL A 171 -1.38 11.78 9.11
CA VAL A 171 -2.15 11.01 10.09
C VAL A 171 -2.69 11.93 11.18
N GLU A 172 -4.00 11.87 11.45
CA GLU A 172 -4.60 12.58 12.57
C GLU A 172 -4.18 11.98 13.92
N VAL A 173 -4.30 12.74 15.00
CA VAL A 173 -4.02 12.22 16.35
C VAL A 173 -5.01 11.11 16.70
N GLY A 174 -4.50 9.95 17.09
CA GLY A 174 -5.25 8.71 17.30
C GLY A 174 -5.30 7.79 16.07
N GLY A 175 -4.85 8.28 14.91
CA GLY A 175 -4.77 7.48 13.68
C GLY A 175 -3.52 6.60 13.61
N LEU A 176 -3.44 5.79 12.56
CA LEU A 176 -2.42 4.75 12.36
C LEU A 176 -1.68 4.96 11.03
N PHE A 177 -0.36 4.87 11.07
CA PHE A 177 0.48 4.69 9.91
C PHE A 177 0.96 3.25 9.82
N ALA A 178 0.69 2.58 8.69
CA ALA A 178 1.10 1.21 8.39
C ALA A 178 2.09 1.22 7.22
N ALA A 179 3.37 1.05 7.50
CA ALA A 179 4.42 1.01 6.49
C ALA A 179 4.70 -0.43 6.06
N MET A 180 4.48 -0.74 4.77
CA MET A 180 4.83 -2.03 4.18
C MET A 180 6.31 -2.08 3.85
N LYS A 181 7.04 -3.03 4.45
CA LYS A 181 8.49 -3.14 4.38
C LYS A 181 8.94 -4.57 4.05
N GLY A 182 10.16 -4.68 3.52
CA GLY A 182 10.82 -5.95 3.25
C GLY A 182 11.83 -6.33 4.36
N LEU A 183 12.80 -7.15 4.01
CA LEU A 183 13.78 -7.76 4.94
C LEU A 183 14.55 -6.77 5.82
N GLN A 184 14.71 -5.52 5.41
CA GLN A 184 15.45 -4.50 6.19
C GLN A 184 14.57 -3.78 7.23
N ALA A 185 13.32 -4.22 7.45
CA ALA A 185 12.38 -3.54 8.32
C ALA A 185 12.91 -3.29 9.73
N GLU A 186 13.50 -4.30 10.37
CA GLU A 186 14.02 -4.19 11.73
C GLU A 186 15.17 -3.19 11.84
N GLU A 187 16.08 -3.16 10.85
CA GLU A 187 17.17 -2.19 10.79
C GLU A 187 16.60 -0.77 10.60
N GLU A 188 15.69 -0.61 9.66
CA GLU A 188 15.05 0.68 9.38
C GLU A 188 14.22 1.18 10.58
N VAL A 189 13.61 0.29 11.36
CA VAL A 189 12.94 0.63 12.61
C VAL A 189 13.93 1.18 13.62
N LYS A 190 15.08 0.53 13.83
CA LYS A 190 16.13 1.02 14.74
C LYS A 190 16.59 2.43 14.36
N GLU A 191 16.77 2.68 13.08
CA GLU A 191 17.13 4.01 12.56
C GLU A 191 16.01 5.04 12.82
N SER A 192 14.75 4.61 12.86
CA SER A 192 13.57 5.48 13.00
C SER A 192 13.18 5.79 14.45
N LEU A 193 13.78 5.14 15.45
CA LEU A 193 13.39 5.26 16.86
C LEU A 193 13.44 6.72 17.37
N ARG A 194 14.30 7.55 16.79
CA ARG A 194 14.37 8.98 17.10
C ARG A 194 13.32 9.78 16.31
N ALA A 195 13.14 9.48 15.04
CA ALA A 195 12.24 10.21 14.15
C ALA A 195 10.77 10.06 14.56
N ILE A 196 10.35 8.85 14.91
CA ILE A 196 8.95 8.54 15.24
C ILE A 196 8.38 9.46 16.32
N PRO A 197 8.97 9.59 17.52
CA PRO A 197 8.44 10.47 18.58
C PRO A 197 8.55 11.96 18.21
N MET A 198 9.59 12.37 17.47
CA MET A 198 9.73 13.76 16.99
C MET A 198 8.59 14.17 16.06
N LEU A 199 8.04 13.22 15.30
CA LEU A 199 6.92 13.41 14.38
C LEU A 199 5.55 13.21 15.05
N GLY A 200 5.54 12.99 16.38
CA GLY A 200 4.33 12.77 17.16
C GLY A 200 3.82 11.33 17.12
N GLY A 201 4.60 10.39 16.62
CA GLY A 201 4.25 8.98 16.54
C GLY A 201 4.69 8.17 17.76
N LYS A 202 4.16 6.95 17.88
CA LYS A 202 4.59 5.89 18.78
C LYS A 202 4.63 4.58 17.98
N LEU A 203 5.78 3.92 17.94
CA LEU A 203 5.88 2.57 17.41
C LEU A 203 4.98 1.64 18.23
N VAL A 204 4.06 0.95 17.57
CA VAL A 204 3.12 0.00 18.16
C VAL A 204 3.62 -1.42 17.96
N ASP A 205 3.96 -1.77 16.71
CA ASP A 205 4.36 -3.13 16.37
C ASP A 205 5.26 -3.16 15.13
N VAL A 206 6.02 -4.23 14.99
CA VAL A 206 6.76 -4.61 13.77
C VAL A 206 6.38 -6.05 13.47
N ARG A 207 5.39 -6.22 12.62
CA ARG A 207 4.78 -7.52 12.38
C ARG A 207 5.37 -8.17 11.14
N GLU A 208 6.02 -9.32 11.34
CA GLU A 208 6.41 -10.19 10.24
C GLU A 208 5.16 -10.92 9.72
N LEU A 209 4.98 -10.89 8.40
CA LEU A 209 3.92 -11.60 7.70
C LEU A 209 4.54 -12.68 6.82
N LYS A 210 4.10 -13.91 7.01
CA LYS A 210 4.42 -15.04 6.15
C LYS A 210 3.15 -15.44 5.40
N ILE A 211 3.30 -15.65 4.11
CA ILE A 211 2.21 -16.12 3.26
C ILE A 211 2.59 -17.55 2.89
N ASP A 212 1.89 -18.49 3.50
CA ASP A 212 2.07 -19.90 3.16
C ASP A 212 1.21 -20.22 1.94
N LEU A 213 1.88 -20.46 0.82
CA LEU A 213 1.26 -20.90 -0.42
C LEU A 213 1.75 -22.31 -0.70
N ASP A 214 1.21 -23.29 0.05
CA ASP A 214 1.46 -24.69 -0.23
C ASP A 214 0.64 -25.10 -1.47
N TYR A 215 1.29 -25.04 -2.63
CA TYR A 215 0.70 -25.47 -3.89
C TYR A 215 1.32 -26.79 -4.33
N ASP A 216 0.47 -27.80 -4.43
CA ASP A 216 0.86 -29.12 -4.93
C ASP A 216 1.33 -29.04 -6.39
N SER A 217 2.29 -29.91 -6.73
CA SER A 217 2.83 -30.10 -8.08
C SER A 217 1.80 -30.55 -9.14
N SER A 218 0.56 -30.88 -8.72
CA SER A 218 -0.58 -31.17 -9.60
C SER A 218 -1.30 -29.91 -10.11
N SER A 219 -0.83 -28.71 -9.74
CA SER A 219 -1.44 -27.44 -10.11
C SER A 219 -1.21 -27.10 -11.59
N ASP A 220 -2.13 -26.30 -12.19
CA ASP A 220 -2.06 -25.80 -13.57
C ASP A 220 -0.93 -24.75 -13.79
N PHE A 221 -0.01 -24.60 -12.83
CA PHE A 221 1.12 -23.68 -12.91
C PHE A 221 2.33 -24.30 -13.61
N SER A 222 3.00 -23.53 -14.45
CA SER A 222 4.28 -23.92 -15.03
C SER A 222 5.39 -24.03 -13.97
N ALA A 223 6.49 -24.71 -14.28
CA ALA A 223 7.64 -24.82 -13.38
C ALA A 223 8.21 -23.45 -12.96
N GLU A 224 8.24 -22.47 -13.91
CA GLU A 224 8.67 -21.10 -13.63
C GLU A 224 7.71 -20.38 -12.66
N GLU A 225 6.40 -20.54 -12.84
CA GLU A 225 5.40 -19.96 -11.95
C GLU A 225 5.47 -20.57 -10.55
N LEU A 226 5.68 -21.88 -10.42
CA LEU A 226 5.87 -22.56 -9.15
C LEU A 226 7.13 -22.08 -8.42
N GLU A 227 8.22 -21.82 -9.14
CA GLU A 227 9.42 -21.20 -8.55
C GLU A 227 9.11 -19.82 -7.99
N LYS A 228 8.42 -18.96 -8.76
CA LYS A 228 7.99 -17.62 -8.30
C LYS A 228 7.08 -17.69 -7.07
N ILE A 229 6.17 -18.67 -7.00
CA ILE A 229 5.28 -18.87 -5.85
C ILE A 229 6.09 -19.24 -4.61
N ARG A 230 7.07 -20.18 -4.73
CA ARG A 230 7.95 -20.57 -3.62
C ARG A 230 8.81 -19.42 -3.13
N ASP A 231 9.43 -18.67 -4.05
CA ASP A 231 10.22 -17.48 -3.71
C ASP A 231 9.38 -16.42 -2.99
N PHE A 232 8.16 -16.22 -3.47
CA PHE A 232 7.23 -15.29 -2.85
C PHE A 232 6.79 -15.75 -1.46
N SER A 233 6.50 -17.05 -1.25
CA SER A 233 6.14 -17.63 0.06
C SER A 233 7.29 -17.53 1.06
N SER A 234 8.52 -17.80 0.62
CA SER A 234 9.71 -17.79 1.48
C SER A 234 10.14 -16.38 1.90
N ALA A 235 9.72 -15.36 1.16
CA ALA A 235 10.11 -13.98 1.42
C ALA A 235 9.38 -13.39 2.64
N SER A 236 10.12 -12.93 3.64
CA SER A 236 9.55 -12.20 4.77
C SER A 236 9.08 -10.81 4.36
N ARG A 237 7.90 -10.43 4.86
CA ARG A 237 7.27 -9.12 4.74
C ARG A 237 7.01 -8.57 6.11
N TYR A 238 7.11 -7.27 6.25
CA TYR A 238 6.92 -6.61 7.53
C TYR A 238 5.93 -5.46 7.38
N ILE A 239 5.04 -5.35 8.34
CA ILE A 239 4.20 -4.16 8.52
C ILE A 239 4.66 -3.46 9.79
N VAL A 240 5.17 -2.24 9.63
CA VAL A 240 5.54 -1.39 10.77
C VAL A 240 4.35 -0.50 11.11
N LEU A 241 3.82 -0.64 12.31
CA LEU A 241 2.64 0.08 12.80
C LEU A 241 3.07 1.22 13.72
N ILE A 242 2.69 2.44 13.37
CA ILE A 242 3.01 3.65 14.13
C ILE A 242 1.71 4.41 14.40
N GLU A 243 1.33 4.51 15.66
CA GLU A 243 0.18 5.31 16.08
C GLU A 243 0.56 6.78 16.22
N LYS A 244 -0.28 7.67 15.75
CA LYS A 244 -0.13 9.12 15.92
C LYS A 244 -0.62 9.54 17.30
N ARG A 245 0.28 9.94 18.20
CA ARG A 245 -0.03 10.35 19.58
C ARG A 245 -0.14 11.84 19.77
N LYS A 246 0.56 12.64 18.95
CA LYS A 246 0.62 14.10 19.05
C LYS A 246 0.68 14.70 17.65
N LYS A 247 0.31 15.95 17.53
CA LYS A 247 0.51 16.71 16.30
C LYS A 247 1.98 16.75 15.91
N SER A 248 2.27 16.65 14.63
CA SER A 248 3.61 16.90 14.10
C SER A 248 3.96 18.38 14.25
N LEU A 249 5.20 18.69 14.62
CA LEU A 249 5.69 20.06 14.67
C LEU A 249 5.61 20.72 13.28
N ASP A 250 5.37 22.01 13.23
CA ASP A 250 5.15 22.77 11.97
C ASP A 250 6.37 22.77 11.04
N VAL A 251 7.54 22.49 11.57
CA VAL A 251 8.78 22.33 10.79
C VAL A 251 8.78 21.06 9.92
N TYR A 252 7.89 20.12 10.21
CA TYR A 252 7.75 18.86 9.47
C TYR A 252 6.46 18.81 8.66
N PRO A 253 6.46 18.14 7.49
CA PRO A 253 7.63 17.53 6.86
C PRO A 253 8.56 18.57 6.26
N ARG A 254 9.87 18.29 6.25
CA ARG A 254 10.86 19.03 5.46
C ARG A 254 10.68 18.73 3.97
N THR A 255 11.42 19.45 3.12
CA THR A 255 11.43 19.13 1.68
C THR A 255 12.02 17.74 1.43
N TRP A 256 11.59 17.09 0.35
CA TRP A 256 12.08 15.76 -0.05
C TRP A 256 13.62 15.70 -0.08
N ALA A 257 14.26 16.71 -0.67
CA ALA A 257 15.72 16.79 -0.76
C ALA A 257 16.39 16.85 0.63
N GLN A 258 15.77 17.51 1.61
CA GLN A 258 16.31 17.55 2.98
C GLN A 258 16.13 16.21 3.69
N MET A 259 14.96 15.57 3.54
CA MET A 259 14.67 14.26 4.14
C MET A 259 15.61 13.18 3.61
N THR A 260 15.82 13.12 2.30
CA THR A 260 16.67 12.10 1.65
C THR A 260 18.16 12.34 1.86
N LYS A 261 18.60 13.61 1.97
CA LYS A 261 20.00 13.95 2.27
C LYS A 261 20.37 13.58 3.70
N LYS A 262 19.46 13.78 4.64
CA LYS A 262 19.68 13.50 6.06
C LYS A 262 18.33 13.19 6.72
N ALA A 263 18.01 11.91 6.89
CA ALA A 263 16.87 11.47 7.69
C ALA A 263 16.98 11.93 9.16
N LEU A 264 15.86 11.98 9.89
CA LEU A 264 15.79 12.40 11.31
C LEU A 264 16.46 11.41 12.26
#